data_ff67a096304403798975ce45fadb0bbc
#
_entry.id   ff67a096304403798975ce45fadb0bbc
#
_cell.length_a   1.000
_cell.length_b   1.000
_cell.length_c   1.000
_cell.angle_alpha   90.00
_cell.angle_beta   90.00
_cell.angle_gamma   90.00
#
_symmetry.space_group_name_H-M   'P 1'
#
loop_
_entity.id
_entity.type
_entity.pdbx_description
1 polymer ?
#
loop_
_entity_poly.entity_id
_entity_poly.type
_entity_poly.pdbx_seq_one_letter_code
_entity_poly.pdbx_strand_id
1 'polypeptide(L)'
;YAGVETIFEDIARTLDGVIPDSPNWHQELLKQMAAQIAGVRPAVISVQTRYCLDEYRSFRHLVRNLYTFHLRTSRVAELCDGLRSCYAALQADIMSFMQLMQSLDEPSDGEAV
;
A
#
# COMPACT_ATOMS: atom_id res chain seq x y z
N TYR A 1 1.77 -4.62 -9.08
CA TYR A 1 2.39 -4.16 -7.82
C TYR A 1 3.21 -2.87 -8.02
N ALA A 2 3.93 -2.77 -9.12
CA ALA A 2 4.75 -1.58 -9.40
C ALA A 2 3.92 -0.28 -9.42
N GLY A 3 2.70 -0.34 -9.95
CA GLY A 3 1.81 0.82 -9.94
C GLY A 3 1.40 1.23 -8.54
N VAL A 4 1.21 0.27 -7.65
CA VAL A 4 0.89 0.52 -6.24
C VAL A 4 2.06 1.20 -5.55
N GLU A 5 3.27 0.72 -5.79
CA GLU A 5 4.47 1.34 -5.23
C GLU A 5 4.64 2.78 -5.70
N THR A 6 4.35 3.05 -6.97
CA THR A 6 4.42 4.41 -7.50
C THR A 6 3.46 5.34 -6.78
N ILE A 7 2.23 4.90 -6.53
CA ILE A 7 1.26 5.67 -5.78
C ILE A 7 1.76 5.95 -4.37
N PHE A 8 2.29 4.93 -3.71
CA PHE A 8 2.81 5.06 -2.34
C PHE A 8 4.01 6.00 -2.28
N GLU A 9 4.91 5.91 -3.26
CA GLU A 9 6.06 6.81 -3.35
C GLU A 9 5.59 8.26 -3.55
N ASP A 10 4.58 8.47 -4.37
CA ASP A 10 4.04 9.81 -4.60
C ASP A 10 3.43 10.38 -3.32
N ILE A 11 2.71 9.56 -2.55
CA ILE A 11 2.16 9.97 -1.26
C ILE A 11 3.28 10.31 -0.28
N ALA A 12 4.29 9.46 -0.20
CA ALA A 12 5.41 9.67 0.70
C ALA A 12 6.15 10.96 0.36
N ARG A 13 6.41 11.19 -0.92
CA ARG A 13 7.11 12.39 -1.38
C ARG A 13 6.29 13.65 -1.13
N THR A 14 5.02 13.61 -1.48
CA THR A 14 4.16 14.79 -1.50
C THR A 14 3.66 15.17 -0.11
N LEU A 15 3.22 14.19 0.67
CA LEU A 15 2.60 14.44 1.98
C LEU A 15 3.59 14.30 3.12
N ASP A 16 4.40 13.25 3.10
CA ASP A 16 5.30 12.95 4.21
C ASP A 16 6.64 13.67 4.09
N GLY A 17 7.06 13.97 2.85
CA GLY A 17 8.34 14.60 2.59
C GLY A 17 9.54 13.68 2.75
N VAL A 18 9.32 12.38 2.96
CA VAL A 18 10.36 11.38 3.17
C VAL A 18 10.04 10.14 2.38
N ILE A 19 11.02 9.62 1.65
CA ILE A 19 10.91 8.35 0.94
C ILE A 19 11.99 7.43 1.49
N PRO A 20 11.66 6.17 1.86
CA PRO A 20 12.68 5.21 2.28
C PRO A 20 13.70 4.96 1.16
N ASP A 21 14.97 4.92 1.50
CA ASP A 21 16.05 4.72 0.54
C ASP A 21 16.99 3.58 0.92
N SER A 22 16.65 2.81 1.95
CA SER A 22 17.45 1.67 2.39
C SER A 22 17.29 0.48 1.43
N PRO A 23 18.13 -0.56 1.54
CA PRO A 23 17.94 -1.79 0.77
C PRO A 23 16.57 -2.44 0.98
N ASN A 24 15.92 -2.16 2.11
CA ASN A 24 14.59 -2.67 2.45
C ASN A 24 13.48 -1.65 2.19
N TRP A 25 13.69 -0.72 1.27
CA TRP A 25 12.77 0.39 1.07
C TRP A 25 11.34 -0.03 0.72
N HIS A 26 11.16 -1.18 0.05
CA HIS A 26 9.83 -1.69 -0.27
C HIS A 26 9.03 -1.99 1.00
N GLN A 27 9.65 -2.68 1.96
CA GLN A 27 9.01 -2.99 3.23
C GLN A 27 8.77 -1.74 4.06
N GLU A 28 9.74 -0.85 4.08
CA GLU A 28 9.61 0.40 4.82
C GLU A 28 8.53 1.29 4.26
N LEU A 29 8.37 1.31 2.93
CA LEU A 29 7.30 2.07 2.29
C LEU A 29 5.93 1.53 2.71
N LEU A 30 5.75 0.20 2.76
CA LEU A 30 4.51 -0.39 3.23
C LEU A 30 4.22 -0.03 4.68
N LYS A 31 5.23 -0.06 5.54
CA LYS A 31 5.09 0.34 6.94
C LYS A 31 4.71 1.81 7.05
N GLN A 32 5.33 2.66 6.24
CA GLN A 32 5.05 4.09 6.23
C GLN A 32 3.60 4.35 5.82
N MET A 33 3.11 3.65 4.81
CA MET A 33 1.73 3.81 4.35
C MET A 33 0.72 3.32 5.38
N ALA A 34 1.06 2.32 6.18
CA ALA A 34 0.19 1.81 7.23
C ALA A 34 0.23 2.65 8.51
N ALA A 35 1.12 3.62 8.59
CA ALA A 35 1.26 4.48 9.77
C ALA A 35 0.45 5.76 9.61
N GLN A 36 -0.12 6.21 10.71
CA GLN A 36 -0.70 7.54 10.81
C GLN A 36 0.41 8.52 11.18
N ILE A 37 0.46 9.64 10.47
CA ILE A 37 1.42 10.71 10.81
C ILE A 37 0.62 11.87 11.38
N ALA A 38 0.79 12.10 12.67
CA ALA A 38 0.05 13.13 13.38
C ALA A 38 0.30 14.51 12.75
N GLY A 39 -0.79 15.24 12.52
CA GLY A 39 -0.72 16.57 11.91
C GLY A 39 -0.47 16.58 10.40
N VAL A 40 -0.28 15.42 9.77
CA VAL A 40 0.00 15.31 8.35
C VAL A 40 -1.10 14.54 7.62
N ARG A 41 -1.34 13.29 8.00
CA ARG A 41 -2.32 12.45 7.32
C ARG A 41 -2.70 11.23 8.16
N PRO A 42 -3.89 10.62 7.88
CA PRO A 42 -4.22 9.32 8.43
C PRO A 42 -3.41 8.20 7.74
N ALA A 43 -3.53 6.99 8.22
CA ALA A 43 -2.94 5.83 7.54
C ALA A 43 -3.56 5.68 6.16
N VAL A 44 -2.75 5.37 5.16
CA VAL A 44 -3.21 5.16 3.79
C VAL A 44 -3.82 3.77 3.64
N ILE A 45 -3.20 2.78 4.27
CA ILE A 45 -3.68 1.39 4.23
C ILE A 45 -3.79 0.85 5.65
N SER A 46 -4.61 -0.18 5.80
CA SER A 46 -4.74 -0.90 7.07
C SER A 46 -3.54 -1.82 7.29
N VAL A 47 -3.40 -2.29 8.53
CA VAL A 47 -2.36 -3.26 8.88
C VAL A 47 -2.56 -4.56 8.10
N GLN A 48 -3.80 -5.00 7.93
CA GLN A 48 -4.11 -6.20 7.17
C GLN A 48 -3.70 -6.06 5.71
N THR A 49 -4.01 -4.92 5.09
CA THR A 49 -3.62 -4.64 3.71
C THR A 49 -2.09 -4.61 3.58
N ARG A 50 -1.40 -4.02 4.56
CA ARG A 50 0.05 -4.02 4.60
C ARG A 50 0.61 -5.44 4.58
N TYR A 51 0.08 -6.32 5.42
CA TYR A 51 0.55 -7.70 5.48
C TYR A 51 0.30 -8.45 4.17
N CYS A 52 -0.86 -8.28 3.56
CA CYS A 52 -1.13 -8.99 2.30
C CYS A 52 -0.28 -8.45 1.15
N LEU A 53 0.00 -7.17 1.09
CA LEU A 53 0.89 -6.59 0.08
C LEU A 53 2.33 -7.06 0.30
N ASP A 54 2.78 -7.14 1.55
CA ASP A 54 4.12 -7.62 1.85
C ASP A 54 4.29 -9.09 1.45
N GLU A 55 3.26 -9.89 1.62
CA GLU A 55 3.27 -11.28 1.17
C GLU A 55 3.44 -11.38 -0.35
N TYR A 56 2.75 -10.53 -1.10
CA TYR A 56 2.92 -10.45 -2.55
C TYR A 56 4.29 -9.98 -2.95
N ARG A 57 4.81 -8.97 -2.27
CA ARG A 57 6.16 -8.48 -2.51
C ARG A 57 7.18 -9.61 -2.32
N SER A 58 7.06 -10.36 -1.25
CA SER A 58 7.96 -11.48 -0.97
C SER A 58 7.87 -12.56 -2.02
N PHE A 59 6.66 -12.90 -2.44
CA PHE A 59 6.44 -13.90 -3.48
C PHE A 59 7.01 -13.46 -4.82
N ARG A 60 6.78 -12.19 -5.19
CA ARG A 60 7.31 -11.65 -6.43
C ARG A 60 8.84 -11.70 -6.44
N HIS A 61 9.45 -11.36 -5.33
CA HIS A 61 10.89 -11.41 -5.18
C HIS A 61 11.41 -12.85 -5.34
N LEU A 62 10.75 -13.80 -4.72
CA LEU A 62 11.09 -15.22 -4.83
C LEU A 62 11.02 -15.69 -6.28
N VAL A 63 9.93 -15.35 -6.97
CA VAL A 63 9.73 -15.76 -8.37
C VAL A 63 10.82 -15.18 -9.28
N ARG A 64 11.18 -13.92 -9.06
CA ARG A 64 12.19 -13.26 -9.88
C ARG A 64 13.59 -13.83 -9.71
N ASN A 65 13.89 -14.37 -8.53
CA ASN A 65 15.24 -14.82 -8.21
C ASN A 65 15.42 -16.32 -8.33
N LEU A 66 14.37 -17.07 -8.61
CA LEU A 66 14.43 -18.51 -8.75
C LEU A 66 14.00 -18.91 -10.15
N TYR A 67 14.98 -19.35 -10.94
CA TYR A 67 14.70 -19.78 -12.31
C TYR A 67 14.20 -21.22 -12.38
N THR A 68 14.56 -22.02 -11.41
CA THR A 68 14.22 -23.44 -11.39
C THR A 68 13.54 -23.75 -10.09
N PHE A 69 12.24 -23.64 -10.07
CA PHE A 69 11.49 -24.06 -8.92
C PHE A 69 10.20 -24.72 -9.39
N HIS A 70 9.75 -25.67 -8.61
CA HIS A 70 8.51 -26.36 -8.88
C HIS A 70 7.43 -25.71 -8.00
N LEU A 71 6.70 -24.77 -8.58
CA LEU A 71 5.54 -24.19 -7.92
C LEU A 71 4.40 -25.19 -7.99
N ARG A 72 3.85 -25.54 -6.84
CA ARG A 72 2.65 -26.37 -6.81
C ARG A 72 1.48 -25.55 -7.31
N THR A 73 0.65 -26.15 -8.17
CA THR A 73 -0.54 -25.49 -8.71
C THR A 73 -1.46 -24.99 -7.59
N SER A 74 -1.62 -25.76 -6.52
CA SER A 74 -2.43 -25.37 -5.38
C SER A 74 -1.91 -24.09 -4.72
N ARG A 75 -0.59 -23.93 -4.60
CA ARG A 75 0.01 -22.74 -4.01
C ARG A 75 -0.21 -21.51 -4.89
N VAL A 76 -0.10 -21.69 -6.20
CA VAL A 76 -0.36 -20.61 -7.15
C VAL A 76 -1.83 -20.18 -7.07
N ALA A 77 -2.75 -21.14 -7.01
CA ALA A 77 -4.18 -20.84 -6.87
C ALA A 77 -4.48 -20.07 -5.58
N GLU A 78 -3.90 -20.49 -4.45
CA GLU A 78 -4.05 -19.78 -3.18
C GLU A 78 -3.57 -18.33 -3.28
N LEU A 79 -2.43 -18.13 -3.93
CA LEU A 79 -1.88 -16.78 -4.11
C LEU A 79 -2.76 -15.93 -5.00
N CYS A 80 -3.34 -16.51 -6.06
CA CYS A 80 -4.26 -15.79 -6.93
C CYS A 80 -5.54 -15.39 -6.19
N ASP A 81 -6.08 -16.27 -5.36
CA ASP A 81 -7.27 -15.96 -4.55
C ASP A 81 -6.94 -14.88 -3.53
N GLY A 82 -5.79 -15.00 -2.88
CA GLY A 82 -5.31 -13.98 -1.95
C GLY A 82 -5.11 -12.64 -2.63
N LEU A 83 -4.67 -12.64 -3.90
CA LEU A 83 -4.47 -11.42 -4.66
C LEU A 83 -5.77 -10.64 -4.83
N ARG A 84 -6.85 -11.33 -5.15
CA ARG A 84 -8.16 -10.69 -5.31
C ARG A 84 -8.61 -10.02 -4.02
N SER A 85 -8.47 -10.71 -2.89
CA SER A 85 -8.81 -10.17 -1.59
C SER A 85 -7.93 -8.99 -1.21
N CYS A 86 -6.64 -9.10 -1.47
CA CYS A 86 -5.69 -8.04 -1.21
C CYS A 86 -5.98 -6.80 -2.05
N TYR A 87 -6.29 -6.99 -3.33
CA TYR A 87 -6.62 -5.90 -4.23
C TYR A 87 -7.90 -5.18 -3.78
N ALA A 88 -8.92 -5.93 -3.38
CA ALA A 88 -10.16 -5.36 -2.89
C ALA A 88 -9.94 -4.55 -1.61
N ALA A 89 -9.14 -5.08 -0.69
CA ALA A 89 -8.81 -4.37 0.54
C ALA A 89 -8.03 -3.09 0.25
N LEU A 90 -7.07 -3.15 -0.67
CA LEU A 90 -6.29 -1.99 -1.08
C LEU A 90 -7.18 -0.91 -1.69
N GLN A 91 -8.08 -1.30 -2.59
CA GLN A 91 -9.02 -0.34 -3.20
C GLN A 91 -9.87 0.34 -2.14
N ALA A 92 -10.43 -0.43 -1.21
CA ALA A 92 -11.25 0.13 -0.14
C ALA A 92 -10.44 1.10 0.72
N ASP A 93 -9.22 0.74 1.07
CA ASP A 93 -8.34 1.58 1.87
C ASP A 93 -7.99 2.89 1.16
N ILE A 94 -7.63 2.80 -0.13
CA ILE A 94 -7.30 4.00 -0.92
C ILE A 94 -8.51 4.92 -1.04
N MET A 95 -9.70 4.36 -1.28
CA MET A 95 -10.90 5.18 -1.37
C MET A 95 -11.22 5.86 -0.05
N SER A 96 -11.10 5.14 1.06
CA SER A 96 -11.29 5.73 2.38
C SER A 96 -10.29 6.83 2.65
N PHE A 97 -9.03 6.61 2.29
CA PHE A 97 -7.98 7.62 2.45
C PHE A 97 -8.30 8.87 1.64
N MET A 98 -8.70 8.71 0.38
CA MET A 98 -9.05 9.83 -0.48
C MET A 98 -10.22 10.63 0.07
N GLN A 99 -11.25 9.95 0.58
CA GLN A 99 -12.40 10.60 1.18
C GLN A 99 -11.99 11.40 2.42
N LEU A 100 -11.14 10.84 3.27
CA LEU A 100 -10.65 11.54 4.45
C LEU A 100 -9.83 12.77 4.06
N MET A 101 -8.97 12.65 3.05
CA MET A 101 -8.16 13.77 2.59
C MET A 101 -9.01 14.86 1.97
N GLN A 102 -10.04 14.50 1.21
CA GLN A 102 -10.98 15.48 0.66
C GLN A 102 -11.73 16.22 1.76
N SER A 103 -12.13 15.48 2.80
CA SER A 103 -12.83 16.07 3.93
C SER A 103 -11.96 17.08 4.68
N LEU A 104 -10.66 16.79 4.80
CA LEU A 104 -9.71 17.72 5.43
C LEU A 104 -9.39 18.93 4.56
N ASP A 105 -9.42 18.76 3.24
CA ASP A 105 -9.07 19.79 2.27
C ASP A 105 -10.24 20.69 1.92
N GLU A 106 -11.48 20.23 2.15
CA GLU A 106 -12.66 21.04 1.88
C GLU A 106 -12.79 22.13 2.93
N PRO A 107 -13.07 23.38 2.50
CA PRO A 107 -13.40 24.41 3.48
C PRO A 107 -14.71 24.03 4.18
N SER A 108 -14.79 24.30 5.47
CA SER A 108 -16.04 24.05 6.20
C SER A 108 -17.14 24.94 5.63
N ASP A 109 -18.39 24.50 5.76
CA ASP A 109 -19.53 25.29 5.25
C ASP A 109 -19.56 26.69 5.83
N GLY A 110 -19.17 26.84 7.08
CA GLY A 110 -19.09 28.15 7.71
C GLY A 110 -18.05 29.05 7.07
N GLU A 111 -16.99 28.47 6.53
CA GLU A 111 -15.94 29.20 5.85
C GLU A 111 -16.30 29.55 4.42
N ALA A 112 -17.12 28.75 3.82
CA ALA A 112 -17.55 28.94 2.43
C ALA A 112 -18.51 30.11 2.26
N VAL A 113 -18.99 30.61 3.33
CA VAL A 113 -19.97 31.74 3.30
C VAL A 113 -19.30 33.10 3.19
#